data_882154a6b93d6aefb64fd7dec158f5ec
#
_entry.id   882154a6b93d6aefb64fd7dec158f5ec
#
_cell.length_a   1.000
_cell.length_b   1.000
_cell.length_c   1.000
_cell.angle_alpha   90.00
_cell.angle_beta   90.00
_cell.angle_gamma   90.00
#
_symmetry.space_group_name_H-M   'P 1'
#
loop_
_entity.id
_entity.type
_entity.pdbx_description
1 polymer ?
#
loop_
_entity_poly.entity_id
_entity_poly.type
_entity_poly.pdbx_seq_one_letter_code
_entity_poly.pdbx_strand_id
1 'polypeptide(L)'
;MKIAVLGVGRVGKAVALDLAREGEFDVTAVDRSEESLGRIPGDAGINTLRANLADAHEVARALGGQDLAVGAVPGFLGFRTLQAVLEAGYPVVDMAFAPEDPMQLNGLARQQGLVAVVDAGIAPGMSNLILGRLEEELDETTRFECMVGGLPVVRHWPFQYKAPFSPVD
;
A
#
# COMPACT_ATOMS: atom_id res chain seq x y z
N MET A 1 -10.60 -14.26 4.86
CA MET A 1 -10.36 -12.88 5.35
C MET A 1 -10.75 -11.93 4.23
N LYS A 2 -11.44 -10.83 4.56
CA LYS A 2 -11.88 -9.82 3.60
C LYS A 2 -10.91 -8.65 3.57
N ILE A 3 -10.40 -8.31 2.39
CA ILE A 3 -9.36 -7.30 2.24
C ILE A 3 -9.82 -6.21 1.27
N ALA A 4 -9.77 -4.94 1.70
CA ALA A 4 -9.96 -3.80 0.82
C ALA A 4 -8.61 -3.26 0.33
N VAL A 5 -8.40 -3.23 -0.98
CA VAL A 5 -7.24 -2.58 -1.60
C VAL A 5 -7.63 -1.16 -2.02
N LEU A 6 -7.09 -0.17 -1.32
CA LEU A 6 -7.39 1.24 -1.48
C LEU A 6 -6.43 1.88 -2.51
N GLY A 7 -6.96 2.17 -3.68
CA GLY A 7 -6.21 2.62 -4.85
C GLY A 7 -5.83 1.45 -5.76
N VAL A 8 -6.38 1.43 -6.98
CA VAL A 8 -6.13 0.39 -7.99
C VAL A 8 -5.38 0.93 -9.20
N GLY A 9 -4.36 1.71 -8.91
CA GLY A 9 -3.36 2.11 -9.89
C GLY A 9 -2.50 0.93 -10.35
N ARG A 10 -1.28 1.22 -10.82
CA ARG A 10 -0.37 0.16 -11.31
C ARG A 10 -0.03 -0.88 -10.24
N VAL A 11 0.30 -0.41 -9.04
CA VAL A 11 0.72 -1.27 -7.92
C VAL A 11 -0.50 -1.92 -7.26
N GLY A 12 -1.50 -1.13 -6.85
CA GLY A 12 -2.66 -1.68 -6.14
C GLY A 12 -3.44 -2.71 -6.94
N LYS A 13 -3.52 -2.54 -8.29
CA LYS A 13 -4.11 -3.60 -9.14
C LYS A 13 -3.30 -4.90 -9.07
N ALA A 14 -1.97 -4.82 -9.12
CA ALA A 14 -1.13 -6.01 -9.04
C ALA A 14 -1.29 -6.71 -7.69
N VAL A 15 -1.34 -5.94 -6.60
CA VAL A 15 -1.59 -6.45 -5.24
C VAL A 15 -2.98 -7.12 -5.15
N ALA A 16 -4.03 -6.47 -5.66
CA ALA A 16 -5.37 -7.04 -5.63
C ALA A 16 -5.45 -8.38 -6.39
N LEU A 17 -4.82 -8.45 -7.57
CA LEU A 17 -4.77 -9.66 -8.37
C LEU A 17 -3.98 -10.79 -7.69
N ASP A 18 -2.87 -10.45 -7.05
CA ASP A 18 -2.03 -11.44 -6.36
C ASP A 18 -2.74 -12.01 -5.12
N LEU A 19 -3.36 -11.14 -4.32
CA LEU A 19 -4.14 -11.55 -3.15
C LEU A 19 -5.35 -12.43 -3.51
N ALA A 20 -6.00 -12.18 -4.65
CA ALA A 20 -7.15 -12.95 -5.08
C ALA A 20 -6.78 -14.30 -5.74
N ARG A 21 -5.54 -14.45 -6.20
CA ARG A 21 -5.10 -15.57 -7.06
C ARG A 21 -5.32 -16.95 -6.44
N GLU A 22 -5.08 -17.10 -5.16
CA GLU A 22 -5.16 -18.39 -4.46
C GLU A 22 -6.53 -18.65 -3.81
N GLY A 23 -7.44 -17.66 -3.87
CA GLY A 23 -8.80 -17.78 -3.33
C GLY A 23 -8.90 -17.77 -1.80
N GLU A 24 -7.79 -17.50 -1.10
CA GLU A 24 -7.77 -17.42 0.37
C GLU A 24 -8.41 -16.13 0.89
N PHE A 25 -8.40 -15.07 0.08
CA PHE A 25 -8.88 -13.75 0.44
C PHE A 25 -10.07 -13.33 -0.44
N ASP A 26 -11.08 -12.75 0.20
CA ASP A 26 -12.17 -12.04 -0.47
C ASP A 26 -11.74 -10.58 -0.68
N VAL A 27 -11.33 -10.26 -1.89
CA VAL A 27 -10.68 -8.98 -2.22
C VAL A 27 -11.68 -7.99 -2.79
N THR A 28 -11.69 -6.78 -2.25
CA THR A 28 -12.42 -5.63 -2.78
C THR A 28 -11.45 -4.54 -3.22
N ALA A 29 -11.42 -4.25 -4.50
CA ALA A 29 -10.64 -3.18 -5.11
C ALA A 29 -11.42 -1.86 -5.06
N VAL A 30 -10.83 -0.84 -4.45
CA VAL A 30 -11.47 0.47 -4.23
C VAL A 30 -10.71 1.55 -4.96
N ASP A 31 -11.38 2.31 -5.83
CA ASP A 31 -10.80 3.47 -6.52
C ASP A 31 -11.89 4.48 -6.88
N ARG A 32 -11.52 5.74 -7.07
CA ARG A 32 -12.44 6.76 -7.60
C ARG A 32 -12.67 6.64 -9.10
N SER A 33 -11.72 6.03 -9.82
CA SER A 33 -11.70 5.92 -11.26
C SER A 33 -12.37 4.63 -11.73
N GLU A 34 -13.50 4.76 -12.41
CA GLU A 34 -14.15 3.63 -13.06
C GLU A 34 -13.26 2.97 -14.12
N GLU A 35 -12.41 3.76 -14.79
CA GLU A 35 -11.44 3.24 -15.75
C GLU A 35 -10.42 2.32 -15.08
N SER A 36 -9.90 2.71 -13.90
CA SER A 36 -8.96 1.88 -13.13
C SER A 36 -9.61 0.58 -12.66
N LEU A 37 -10.84 0.66 -12.14
CA LEU A 37 -11.62 -0.50 -11.74
C LEU A 37 -11.93 -1.42 -12.91
N GLY A 38 -12.28 -0.86 -14.07
CA GLY A 38 -12.57 -1.62 -15.31
C GLY A 38 -11.36 -2.34 -15.91
N ARG A 39 -10.15 -2.05 -15.44
CA ARG A 39 -8.93 -2.79 -15.82
C ARG A 39 -8.70 -4.08 -15.04
N ILE A 40 -9.51 -4.33 -14.02
CA ILE A 40 -9.50 -5.60 -13.29
C ILE A 40 -10.24 -6.64 -14.14
N PRO A 41 -9.64 -7.81 -14.43
CA PRO A 41 -10.31 -8.86 -15.20
C PRO A 41 -11.58 -9.34 -14.48
N GLY A 42 -12.68 -9.51 -15.23
CA GLY A 42 -13.97 -9.89 -14.64
C GLY A 42 -13.98 -11.30 -14.03
N ASP A 43 -13.04 -12.14 -14.41
CA ASP A 43 -12.84 -13.51 -13.92
C ASP A 43 -11.83 -13.59 -12.75
N ALA A 44 -11.30 -12.45 -12.30
CA ALA A 44 -10.31 -12.42 -11.21
C ALA A 44 -10.90 -12.69 -9.81
N GLY A 45 -12.23 -12.80 -9.67
CA GLY A 45 -12.86 -13.02 -8.37
C GLY A 45 -12.74 -11.82 -7.40
N ILE A 46 -12.51 -10.62 -7.93
CA ILE A 46 -12.31 -9.38 -7.16
C ILE A 46 -13.57 -8.54 -7.23
N ASN A 47 -14.10 -8.14 -6.07
CA ASN A 47 -15.15 -7.15 -5.99
C ASN A 47 -14.60 -5.75 -6.30
N THR A 48 -15.39 -4.90 -6.93
CA THR A 48 -14.99 -3.52 -7.20
C THR A 48 -15.93 -2.53 -6.53
N LEU A 49 -15.37 -1.49 -5.95
CA LEU A 49 -16.13 -0.43 -5.29
C LEU A 49 -15.57 0.94 -5.67
N ARG A 50 -16.45 1.80 -6.18
CA ARG A 50 -16.08 3.19 -6.44
C ARG A 50 -16.20 4.02 -5.16
N ALA A 51 -15.07 4.67 -4.77
CA ALA A 51 -15.02 5.60 -3.65
C ALA A 51 -13.90 6.62 -3.83
N ASN A 52 -14.12 7.82 -3.30
CA ASN A 52 -13.11 8.87 -3.24
C ASN A 52 -12.26 8.71 -1.97
N LEU A 53 -11.05 8.19 -2.12
CA LEU A 53 -10.14 7.91 -1.00
C LEU A 53 -9.53 9.17 -0.35
N ALA A 54 -9.82 10.36 -0.88
CA ALA A 54 -9.52 11.64 -0.21
C ALA A 54 -10.60 12.04 0.81
N ASP A 55 -11.75 11.34 0.84
CA ASP A 55 -12.86 11.58 1.76
C ASP A 55 -12.91 10.48 2.82
N ALA A 56 -12.71 10.86 4.09
CA ALA A 56 -12.68 9.92 5.21
C ALA A 56 -14.01 9.14 5.40
N HIS A 57 -15.16 9.75 5.10
CA HIS A 57 -16.44 9.05 5.17
C HIS A 57 -16.58 7.99 4.09
N GLU A 58 -16.06 8.27 2.89
CA GLU A 58 -16.05 7.27 1.81
C GLU A 58 -15.06 6.13 2.09
N VAL A 59 -13.91 6.43 2.71
CA VAL A 59 -12.98 5.41 3.19
C VAL A 59 -13.65 4.51 4.22
N ALA A 60 -14.27 5.07 5.26
CA ALA A 60 -14.96 4.31 6.29
C ALA A 60 -16.09 3.44 5.70
N ARG A 61 -16.86 3.99 4.73
CA ARG A 61 -17.90 3.23 4.05
C ARG A 61 -17.33 2.06 3.23
N ALA A 62 -16.21 2.28 2.54
CA ALA A 62 -15.57 1.26 1.71
C ALA A 62 -14.98 0.12 2.56
N LEU A 63 -14.62 0.41 3.80
CA LEU A 63 -14.10 -0.57 4.75
C LEU A 63 -15.19 -1.35 5.48
N GLY A 64 -16.46 -0.96 5.37
CA GLY A 64 -17.57 -1.65 6.03
C GLY A 64 -17.62 -3.13 5.69
N GLY A 65 -17.41 -3.98 6.72
CA GLY A 65 -17.42 -5.44 6.59
C GLY A 65 -16.12 -6.05 6.05
N GLN A 66 -15.04 -5.27 5.95
CA GLN A 66 -13.69 -5.76 5.66
C GLN A 66 -12.96 -6.16 6.96
N ASP A 67 -11.88 -6.92 6.84
CA ASP A 67 -11.03 -7.30 7.97
C ASP A 67 -9.71 -6.52 7.98
N LEU A 68 -9.22 -6.10 6.81
CA LEU A 68 -7.93 -5.45 6.61
C LEU A 68 -7.99 -4.47 5.42
N ALA A 69 -7.33 -3.34 5.56
CA ALA A 69 -7.05 -2.43 4.46
C ALA A 69 -5.62 -2.61 3.91
N VAL A 70 -5.46 -2.48 2.60
CA VAL A 70 -4.15 -2.33 1.96
C VAL A 70 -4.12 -0.97 1.26
N GLY A 71 -3.25 -0.07 1.72
CA GLY A 71 -3.08 1.27 1.16
C GLY A 71 -2.15 1.25 -0.05
N ALA A 72 -2.66 1.68 -1.21
CA ALA A 72 -1.91 1.79 -2.46
C ALA A 72 -2.26 3.09 -3.22
N VAL A 73 -2.59 4.13 -2.46
CA VAL A 73 -2.86 5.47 -2.99
C VAL A 73 -1.56 6.22 -3.30
N PRO A 74 -1.59 7.27 -4.14
CA PRO A 74 -0.44 8.15 -4.33
C PRO A 74 0.02 8.80 -3.01
N GLY A 75 1.32 9.07 -2.85
CA GLY A 75 1.92 9.56 -1.62
C GLY A 75 1.25 10.80 -1.04
N PHE A 76 0.84 11.76 -1.88
CA PHE A 76 0.13 12.96 -1.42
C PHE A 76 -1.24 12.70 -0.76
N LEU A 77 -1.81 11.51 -0.92
CA LEU A 77 -3.03 11.06 -0.23
C LEU A 77 -2.72 10.09 0.91
N GLY A 78 -1.53 9.50 0.95
CA GLY A 78 -1.15 8.39 1.82
C GLY A 78 -1.49 8.64 3.28
N PHE A 79 -0.93 9.69 3.86
CA PHE A 79 -1.11 10.00 5.28
C PHE A 79 -2.60 10.19 5.67
N ARG A 80 -3.37 10.94 4.86
CA ARG A 80 -4.80 11.16 5.13
C ARG A 80 -5.62 9.90 5.00
N THR A 81 -5.31 9.06 4.02
CA THR A 81 -5.98 7.77 3.83
C THR A 81 -5.66 6.82 4.99
N LEU A 82 -4.38 6.75 5.40
CA LEU A 82 -3.94 5.97 6.55
C LEU A 82 -4.66 6.40 7.84
N GLN A 83 -4.72 7.71 8.09
CA GLN A 83 -5.47 8.27 9.22
C GLN A 83 -6.94 7.87 9.18
N ALA A 84 -7.60 8.03 8.03
CA ALA A 84 -9.01 7.69 7.88
C ALA A 84 -9.30 6.20 8.11
N VAL A 85 -8.39 5.30 7.68
CA VAL A 85 -8.50 3.85 7.93
C VAL A 85 -8.42 3.56 9.43
N LEU A 86 -7.46 4.16 10.14
CA LEU A 86 -7.29 3.99 11.58
C LEU A 86 -8.46 4.57 12.38
N GLU A 87 -8.97 5.76 11.99
CA GLU A 87 -10.16 6.38 12.59
C GLU A 87 -11.42 5.52 12.38
N ALA A 88 -11.51 4.84 11.25
CA ALA A 88 -12.59 3.90 10.96
C ALA A 88 -12.48 2.56 11.71
N GLY A 89 -11.37 2.31 12.43
CA GLY A 89 -11.18 1.14 13.27
C GLY A 89 -10.67 -0.11 12.54
N TYR A 90 -9.89 0.06 11.47
CA TYR A 90 -9.36 -1.05 10.69
C TYR A 90 -7.83 -1.14 10.72
N PRO A 91 -7.27 -2.36 10.81
CA PRO A 91 -5.83 -2.56 10.61
C PRO A 91 -5.45 -2.29 9.15
N VAL A 92 -4.20 -1.92 8.92
CA VAL A 92 -3.76 -1.52 7.59
C VAL A 92 -2.32 -1.94 7.30
N VAL A 93 -2.08 -2.33 6.05
CA VAL A 93 -0.75 -2.42 5.45
C VAL A 93 -0.67 -1.35 4.36
N ASP A 94 0.18 -0.35 4.56
CA ASP A 94 0.26 0.81 3.67
C ASP A 94 1.61 0.88 2.95
N MET A 95 1.55 1.03 1.65
CA MET A 95 2.73 1.18 0.78
C MET A 95 2.88 2.59 0.21
N ALA A 96 2.00 3.52 0.59
CA ALA A 96 2.07 4.90 0.12
C ALA A 96 3.31 5.59 0.70
N PHE A 97 4.10 6.20 -0.15
CA PHE A 97 5.26 6.99 0.26
C PHE A 97 4.82 8.44 0.50
N ALA A 98 4.29 8.70 1.70
CA ALA A 98 3.79 10.01 2.09
C ALA A 98 4.93 10.92 2.58
N PRO A 99 4.85 12.25 2.35
CA PRO A 99 5.84 13.19 2.88
C PRO A 99 5.72 13.39 4.41
N GLU A 100 4.57 13.06 4.99
CA GLU A 100 4.35 13.12 6.43
C GLU A 100 4.93 11.90 7.14
N ASP A 101 5.39 12.08 8.38
CA ASP A 101 5.84 10.98 9.24
C ASP A 101 4.63 10.16 9.74
N PRO A 102 4.47 8.90 9.33
CA PRO A 102 3.35 8.06 9.74
C PRO A 102 3.33 7.75 11.23
N MET A 103 4.47 7.89 11.94
CA MET A 103 4.55 7.70 13.39
C MET A 103 3.71 8.71 14.18
N GLN A 104 3.30 9.82 13.58
CA GLN A 104 2.32 10.74 14.17
C GLN A 104 0.98 10.07 14.46
N LEU A 105 0.63 8.99 13.75
CA LEU A 105 -0.59 8.22 13.94
C LEU A 105 -0.45 7.08 14.96
N ASN A 106 0.74 6.86 15.54
CA ASN A 106 0.97 5.79 16.51
C ASN A 106 0.06 5.88 17.75
N GLY A 107 -0.22 7.12 18.22
CA GLY A 107 -1.14 7.35 19.34
C GLY A 107 -2.57 6.88 19.00
N LEU A 108 -3.05 7.20 17.82
CA LEU A 108 -4.36 6.79 17.31
C LEU A 108 -4.45 5.27 17.18
N ALA A 109 -3.47 4.63 16.54
CA ALA A 109 -3.43 3.18 16.36
C ALA A 109 -3.48 2.45 17.71
N ARG A 110 -2.67 2.90 18.69
CA ARG A 110 -2.67 2.33 20.04
C ARG A 110 -4.00 2.52 20.78
N GLN A 111 -4.61 3.69 20.67
CA GLN A 111 -5.92 3.97 21.27
C GLN A 111 -7.01 3.05 20.71
N GLN A 112 -6.96 2.75 19.44
CA GLN A 112 -7.90 1.86 18.75
C GLN A 112 -7.53 0.38 18.88
N GLY A 113 -6.38 0.04 19.45
CA GLY A 113 -5.88 -1.35 19.53
C GLY A 113 -5.56 -1.95 18.17
N LEU A 114 -5.16 -1.12 17.19
CA LEU A 114 -4.93 -1.51 15.79
C LEU A 114 -3.44 -1.64 15.48
N VAL A 115 -3.15 -2.44 14.46
CA VAL A 115 -1.83 -2.54 13.84
C VAL A 115 -1.84 -1.82 12.50
N ALA A 116 -0.87 -0.91 12.30
CA ALA A 116 -0.57 -0.31 11.02
C ALA A 116 0.86 -0.69 10.63
N VAL A 117 1.02 -1.38 9.50
CA VAL A 117 2.33 -1.60 8.88
C VAL A 117 2.47 -0.55 7.79
N VAL A 118 3.45 0.32 7.93
CA VAL A 118 3.69 1.43 7.01
C VAL A 118 4.98 1.20 6.23
N ASP A 119 5.17 1.97 5.15
CA ASP A 119 6.31 1.82 4.25
C ASP A 119 6.46 0.37 3.70
N ALA A 120 5.34 -0.30 3.46
CA ALA A 120 5.32 -1.69 3.02
C ALA A 120 5.59 -1.85 1.51
N GLY A 121 6.52 -1.05 0.97
CA GLY A 121 6.97 -1.11 -0.41
C GLY A 121 8.17 -2.04 -0.63
N ILE A 122 9.00 -1.72 -1.62
CA ILE A 122 10.25 -2.46 -1.90
C ILE A 122 11.39 -1.88 -1.05
N ALA A 123 11.58 -0.57 -1.11
CA ALA A 123 12.51 0.19 -0.25
C ALA A 123 12.00 1.64 -0.14
N PRO A 124 11.50 1.97 1.04
CA PRO A 124 11.38 1.15 2.25
C PRO A 124 10.37 0.00 2.10
N GLY A 125 10.48 -1.01 2.97
CA GLY A 125 9.55 -2.15 3.08
C GLY A 125 10.26 -3.50 3.01
N MET A 126 10.32 -4.14 1.85
CA MET A 126 10.92 -5.47 1.70
C MET A 126 12.37 -5.52 2.19
N SER A 127 13.17 -4.48 1.94
CA SER A 127 14.53 -4.38 2.46
C SER A 127 14.60 -4.43 3.98
N ASN A 128 13.65 -3.78 4.66
CA ASN A 128 13.58 -3.76 6.12
C ASN A 128 13.13 -5.12 6.69
N LEU A 129 12.18 -5.79 6.03
CA LEU A 129 11.74 -7.13 6.41
C LEU A 129 12.88 -8.15 6.29
N ILE A 130 13.65 -8.08 5.20
CA ILE A 130 14.82 -8.94 4.98
C ILE A 130 15.87 -8.69 6.07
N LEU A 131 16.17 -7.43 6.37
CA LEU A 131 17.11 -7.09 7.44
C LEU A 131 16.65 -7.66 8.79
N GLY A 132 15.38 -7.42 9.16
CA GLY A 132 14.83 -7.93 10.42
C GLY A 132 14.90 -9.45 10.52
N ARG A 133 14.69 -10.18 9.40
CA ARG A 133 14.86 -11.62 9.36
C ARG A 133 16.32 -12.06 9.55
N LEU A 134 17.26 -11.35 8.92
CA LEU A 134 18.69 -11.64 9.05
C LEU A 134 19.21 -11.36 10.46
N GLU A 135 18.71 -10.33 11.13
CA GLU A 135 19.07 -10.02 12.52
C GLU A 135 18.66 -11.10 13.52
N GLU A 136 17.62 -11.89 13.21
CA GLU A 136 17.26 -13.07 14.01
C GLU A 136 18.23 -14.26 13.82
N GLU A 137 18.98 -14.29 12.73
CA GLU A 137 19.89 -15.37 12.37
C GLU A 137 21.37 -15.04 12.63
N LEU A 138 21.70 -13.74 12.77
CA LEU A 138 23.05 -13.23 12.98
C LEU A 138 23.25 -12.80 14.43
N ASP A 139 24.46 -12.97 14.96
CA ASP A 139 24.82 -12.52 16.30
C ASP A 139 24.88 -10.98 16.38
N GLU A 140 25.30 -10.33 15.29
CA GLU A 140 25.42 -8.85 15.21
C GLU A 140 25.38 -8.41 13.74
N THR A 141 24.63 -7.36 13.45
CA THR A 141 24.65 -6.66 12.15
C THR A 141 25.42 -5.37 12.26
N THR A 142 26.66 -5.36 11.77
CA THR A 142 27.53 -4.16 11.83
C THR A 142 27.30 -3.19 10.66
N ARG A 143 26.74 -3.67 9.55
CA ARG A 143 26.46 -2.86 8.36
C ARG A 143 25.41 -3.52 7.50
N PHE A 144 24.47 -2.72 7.02
CA PHE A 144 23.47 -3.10 6.01
C PHE A 144 23.49 -2.10 4.86
N GLU A 145 23.52 -2.60 3.64
CA GLU A 145 23.41 -1.78 2.43
C GLU A 145 22.35 -2.37 1.50
N CYS A 146 21.40 -1.54 1.10
CA CYS A 146 20.37 -1.91 0.13
C CYS A 146 20.41 -0.94 -1.06
N MET A 147 20.68 -1.46 -2.24
CA MET A 147 20.64 -0.66 -3.46
C MET A 147 19.35 -0.96 -4.21
N VAL A 148 18.58 0.10 -4.44
CA VAL A 148 17.30 0.04 -5.15
C VAL A 148 17.32 1.02 -6.32
N GLY A 149 16.82 0.60 -7.47
CA GLY A 149 16.73 1.48 -8.63
C GLY A 149 15.77 0.98 -9.68
N GLY A 150 14.98 1.89 -10.24
CA GLY A 150 14.19 1.67 -11.44
C GLY A 150 14.99 2.14 -12.67
N LEU A 151 15.70 1.22 -13.33
CA LEU A 151 16.53 1.57 -14.48
C LEU A 151 15.83 1.23 -15.79
N PRO A 152 15.83 2.15 -16.79
CA PRO A 152 15.30 1.85 -18.10
C PRO A 152 16.23 0.87 -18.84
N VAL A 153 15.63 0.00 -19.67
CA VAL A 153 16.38 -0.93 -20.53
C VAL A 153 17.33 -0.15 -21.45
N VAL A 154 16.83 0.96 -22.00
CA VAL A 154 17.67 1.88 -22.80
C VAL A 154 17.94 3.12 -21.95
N ARG A 155 19.20 3.34 -21.63
CA ARG A 155 19.64 4.46 -20.79
C ARG A 155 20.04 5.63 -21.69
N HIS A 156 19.50 6.81 -21.39
CA HIS A 156 19.82 8.05 -22.07
C HIS A 156 20.56 9.00 -21.13
N TRP A 157 21.68 9.53 -21.61
CA TRP A 157 22.37 10.61 -20.92
C TRP A 157 21.47 11.88 -20.88
N PRO A 158 21.48 12.72 -19.82
CA PRO A 158 22.42 12.69 -18.69
C PRO A 158 22.03 11.82 -17.49
N PHE A 159 20.75 11.55 -17.27
CA PHE A 159 20.29 10.97 -16.00
C PHE A 159 20.31 9.44 -15.96
N GLN A 160 20.22 8.79 -17.13
CA GLN A 160 20.18 7.33 -17.25
C GLN A 160 19.11 6.65 -16.36
N TYR A 161 18.08 7.39 -16.02
CA TYR A 161 17.01 6.99 -15.09
C TYR A 161 15.64 7.44 -15.62
N LYS A 162 14.60 6.67 -15.33
CA LYS A 162 13.21 7.05 -15.54
C LYS A 162 12.40 6.73 -14.29
N ALA A 163 11.74 7.72 -13.73
CA ALA A 163 10.72 7.49 -12.72
C ALA A 163 9.43 7.04 -13.42
N PRO A 164 9.02 5.75 -13.33
CA PRO A 164 7.76 5.27 -13.88
C PRO A 164 6.56 5.63 -13.01
N PHE A 165 6.81 6.17 -11.83
CA PHE A 165 5.84 6.65 -10.85
C PHE A 165 5.84 8.19 -10.82
N SER A 166 4.92 8.77 -10.08
CA SER A 166 4.79 10.22 -9.97
C SER A 166 6.07 10.85 -9.43
N PRO A 167 6.62 11.90 -10.07
CA PRO A 167 7.77 12.63 -9.54
C PRO A 167 7.41 13.53 -8.34
N VAL A 168 6.16 13.51 -7.91
CA VAL A 168 5.66 14.22 -6.72
C VAL A 168 5.60 13.29 -5.50
N ASP A 169 5.77 12.00 -5.74
CA ASP A 169 5.86 10.98 -4.69
C ASP A 169 7.30 10.83 -4.21
#